data_bd702c03d3e32869677e6a641b0f0bec
#
_entry.id   bd702c03d3e32869677e6a641b0f0bec
#
_cell.length_a   1.000
_cell.length_b   1.000
_cell.length_c   1.000
_cell.angle_alpha   90.00
_cell.angle_beta   90.00
_cell.angle_gamma   90.00
#
_symmetry.space_group_name_H-M   'P 1'
#
loop_
_entity.id
_entity.type
_entity.pdbx_description
1 polymer ?
#
loop_
_entity_poly.entity_id
_entity_poly.type
_entity_poly.pdbx_seq_one_letter_code
_entity_poly.pdbx_strand_id
1 'polypeptide(L)'
;DRIVAVSAGPGTGKTKTLISRIVYLIKACGAAPEEITAVTFTNQAAAEMRRRLEKQLGGKRAAARMTIGTFHSICLKLLEKGTVISREEALTVAADILDAAGIKQSAKSFLQAVSRIKNGADFKSAGIEAPLYASYCAELQDRSLLDFDDLLREALKLEKIKSKRITYLLVDEFQDINDEQYELVRLW
;
A
#
# COMPACT_ATOMS: atom_id res chain seq x y z
N ASP A 1 24.79 9.78 -7.50
CA ASP A 1 24.50 9.25 -6.17
C ASP A 1 23.41 8.20 -6.30
N ARG A 2 23.58 7.05 -5.63
CA ARG A 2 22.62 5.95 -5.68
C ARG A 2 21.41 6.21 -4.77
N ILE A 3 21.62 6.93 -3.67
CA ILE A 3 20.58 7.26 -2.69
C ILE A 3 20.66 8.76 -2.41
N VAL A 4 19.52 9.44 -2.46
CA VAL A 4 19.39 10.87 -2.15
C VAL A 4 18.22 11.05 -1.17
N ALA A 5 18.50 11.60 0.00
CA ALA A 5 17.49 12.01 0.96
C ALA A 5 17.31 13.53 0.91
N VAL A 6 16.06 13.98 0.87
CA VAL A 6 15.69 15.42 0.92
C VAL A 6 14.87 15.64 2.17
N SER A 7 15.42 16.38 3.13
CA SER A 7 14.71 16.82 4.33
C SER A 7 14.19 18.24 4.14
N ALA A 8 12.92 18.45 4.43
CA ALA A 8 12.28 19.75 4.29
C ALA A 8 11.03 19.85 5.18
N GLY A 9 10.78 21.02 5.73
CA GLY A 9 9.63 21.28 6.60
C GLY A 9 8.27 21.20 5.88
N PRO A 10 7.16 21.24 6.60
CA PRO A 10 5.82 21.30 6.00
C PRO A 10 5.68 22.53 5.08
N GLY A 11 5.02 22.37 3.94
CA GLY A 11 4.75 23.49 3.00
C GLY A 11 5.94 23.96 2.16
N THR A 12 7.14 23.41 2.34
CA THR A 12 8.36 23.85 1.62
C THR A 12 8.45 23.35 0.18
N GLY A 13 7.51 22.53 -0.27
CA GLY A 13 7.45 22.04 -1.65
C GLY A 13 8.12 20.69 -1.89
N LYS A 14 8.22 19.79 -0.88
CA LYS A 14 8.76 18.42 -1.02
C LYS A 14 8.22 17.71 -2.25
N THR A 15 6.91 17.61 -2.39
CA THR A 15 6.25 16.97 -3.54
C THR A 15 6.61 17.66 -4.87
N LYS A 16 6.77 19.00 -4.88
CA LYS A 16 7.23 19.73 -6.07
C LYS A 16 8.65 19.32 -6.45
N THR A 17 9.54 19.21 -5.49
CA THR A 17 10.93 18.76 -5.69
C THR A 17 10.96 17.34 -6.26
N LEU A 18 10.15 16.43 -5.73
CA LEU A 18 10.03 15.03 -6.20
C LEU A 18 9.52 14.98 -7.64
N ILE A 19 8.49 15.75 -7.98
CA ILE A 19 7.99 15.88 -9.36
C ILE A 19 9.06 16.44 -10.29
N SER A 20 9.76 17.50 -9.88
CA SER A 20 10.85 18.07 -10.67
C SER A 20 11.98 17.07 -10.93
N ARG A 21 12.28 16.22 -9.93
CA ARG A 21 13.27 15.14 -10.09
C ARG A 21 12.82 14.12 -11.12
N ILE A 22 11.55 13.70 -11.10
CA ILE A 22 10.99 12.79 -12.11
C ILE A 22 11.09 13.39 -13.51
N VAL A 23 10.70 14.65 -13.67
CA VAL A 23 10.78 15.35 -14.96
C VAL A 23 12.23 15.44 -15.45
N TYR A 24 13.17 15.72 -14.56
CA TYR A 24 14.59 15.76 -14.87
C TYR A 24 15.11 14.38 -15.33
N LEU A 25 14.74 13.31 -14.64
CA LEU A 25 15.12 11.94 -15.01
C LEU A 25 14.68 11.62 -16.44
N ILE A 26 13.45 11.98 -16.79
CA ILE A 26 12.91 11.72 -18.14
C ILE A 26 13.52 12.61 -19.18
N LYS A 27 13.51 13.95 -18.96
CA LYS A 27 13.89 14.92 -20.00
C LYS A 27 15.39 15.09 -20.18
N ALA A 28 16.14 15.04 -19.08
CA ALA A 28 17.59 15.29 -19.11
C ALA A 28 18.43 14.02 -19.03
N CYS A 29 17.98 12.99 -18.30
CA CYS A 29 18.72 11.74 -18.17
C CYS A 29 18.25 10.63 -19.13
N GLY A 30 17.15 10.86 -19.89
CA GLY A 30 16.64 9.88 -20.85
C GLY A 30 15.99 8.65 -20.24
N ALA A 31 15.61 8.70 -18.95
CA ALA A 31 14.94 7.58 -18.29
C ALA A 31 13.59 7.28 -18.94
N ALA A 32 13.31 6.01 -19.20
CA ALA A 32 12.01 5.59 -19.67
C ALA A 32 10.96 5.72 -18.54
N PRO A 33 9.73 6.18 -18.84
CA PRO A 33 8.70 6.31 -17.81
C PRO A 33 8.45 5.04 -17.01
N GLU A 34 8.56 3.87 -17.62
CA GLU A 34 8.38 2.56 -16.99
C GLU A 34 9.43 2.23 -15.93
N GLU A 35 10.60 2.83 -16.02
CA GLU A 35 11.68 2.66 -15.05
C GLU A 35 11.45 3.42 -13.76
N ILE A 36 10.40 4.30 -13.73
CA ILE A 36 10.12 5.19 -12.61
C ILE A 36 8.95 4.64 -11.78
N THR A 37 9.23 4.42 -10.51
CA THR A 37 8.24 4.10 -9.48
C THR A 37 8.22 5.24 -8.46
N ALA A 38 7.07 5.87 -8.27
CA ALA A 38 6.84 6.90 -7.28
C ALA A 38 5.79 6.46 -6.26
N VAL A 39 6.18 6.43 -5.00
CA VAL A 39 5.34 5.98 -3.88
C VAL A 39 4.91 7.18 -3.07
N THR A 40 3.62 7.23 -2.74
CA THR A 40 3.00 8.25 -1.89
C THR A 40 2.19 7.60 -0.78
N PHE A 41 1.82 8.37 0.24
CA PHE A 41 1.07 7.85 1.39
C PHE A 41 -0.43 7.65 1.09
N THR A 42 -1.01 8.45 0.20
CA THR A 42 -2.45 8.41 -0.09
C THR A 42 -2.72 8.30 -1.59
N ASN A 43 -3.84 7.67 -1.93
CA ASN A 43 -4.29 7.61 -3.33
C ASN A 43 -4.57 9.01 -3.90
N GLN A 44 -4.99 9.95 -3.06
CA GLN A 44 -5.20 11.33 -3.46
C GLN A 44 -3.87 12.01 -3.84
N ALA A 45 -2.80 11.83 -3.04
CA ALA A 45 -1.47 12.35 -3.35
C ALA A 45 -0.91 11.72 -4.64
N ALA A 46 -1.12 10.41 -4.84
CA ALA A 46 -0.75 9.72 -6.07
C ALA A 46 -1.46 10.29 -7.31
N ALA A 47 -2.76 10.55 -7.21
CA ALA A 47 -3.56 11.15 -8.28
C ALA A 47 -3.10 12.58 -8.60
N GLU A 48 -2.83 13.38 -7.56
CA GLU A 48 -2.33 14.74 -7.73
C GLU A 48 -0.91 14.76 -8.34
N MET A 49 -0.03 13.87 -7.90
CA MET A 49 1.31 13.73 -8.48
C MET A 49 1.21 13.37 -9.97
N ARG A 50 0.35 12.43 -10.33
CA ARG A 50 0.10 12.03 -11.72
C ARG A 50 -0.38 13.21 -12.56
N ARG A 51 -1.38 13.96 -12.07
CA ARG A 51 -1.92 15.13 -12.75
C ARG A 51 -0.86 16.21 -13.00
N ARG A 52 0.02 16.47 -12.03
CA ARG A 52 1.12 17.42 -12.17
C ARG A 52 2.18 16.97 -13.17
N LEU A 53 2.52 15.68 -13.17
CA LEU A 53 3.45 15.10 -14.14
C LEU A 53 2.88 15.14 -15.56
N GLU A 54 1.59 14.83 -15.76
CA GLU A 54 0.91 14.97 -17.05
C GLU A 54 1.09 16.39 -17.62
N LYS A 55 0.89 17.40 -16.78
CA LYS A 55 1.07 18.81 -17.18
C LYS A 55 2.51 19.14 -17.56
N GLN A 56 3.49 18.67 -16.78
CA GLN A 56 4.91 19.01 -17.02
C GLN A 56 5.55 18.21 -18.16
N LEU A 57 5.04 17.02 -18.44
CA LEU A 57 5.54 16.16 -19.51
C LEU A 57 4.79 16.34 -20.84
N GLY A 58 3.81 17.26 -20.87
CA GLY A 58 3.09 17.58 -22.10
C GLY A 58 2.01 16.58 -22.49
N GLY A 59 1.51 15.78 -21.54
CA GLY A 59 0.40 14.84 -21.82
C GLY A 59 0.34 13.63 -20.88
N LYS A 60 -0.74 12.87 -21.02
CA LYS A 60 -1.04 11.70 -20.15
C LYS A 60 -0.14 10.49 -20.42
N ARG A 61 0.38 10.36 -21.66
CA ARG A 61 1.04 9.13 -22.12
C ARG A 61 2.24 8.72 -21.25
N ALA A 62 3.13 9.65 -20.94
CA ALA A 62 4.31 9.37 -20.12
C ALA A 62 3.93 9.03 -18.68
N ALA A 63 3.04 9.82 -18.06
CA ALA A 63 2.59 9.59 -16.69
C ALA A 63 1.80 8.26 -16.53
N ALA A 64 1.09 7.82 -17.56
CA ALA A 64 0.36 6.55 -17.56
C ALA A 64 1.29 5.33 -17.55
N ARG A 65 2.50 5.45 -18.09
CA ARG A 65 3.51 4.38 -18.16
C ARG A 65 4.32 4.26 -16.87
N MET A 66 4.32 5.27 -16.00
CA MET A 66 4.98 5.23 -14.70
C MET A 66 4.17 4.39 -13.70
N THR A 67 4.86 3.79 -12.74
CA THR A 67 4.22 3.23 -11.56
C THR A 67 4.09 4.33 -10.50
N ILE A 68 2.88 4.87 -10.29
CA ILE A 68 2.61 5.89 -9.28
C ILE A 68 1.46 5.38 -8.40
N GLY A 69 1.67 5.34 -7.07
CA GLY A 69 0.66 4.83 -6.15
C GLY A 69 1.12 4.77 -4.71
N THR A 70 0.30 4.21 -3.84
CA THR A 70 0.69 3.82 -2.48
C THR A 70 1.36 2.44 -2.51
N PHE A 71 2.10 2.07 -1.45
CA PHE A 71 2.67 0.73 -1.32
C PHE A 71 1.61 -0.34 -1.56
N HIS A 72 0.47 -0.25 -0.88
CA HIS A 72 -0.65 -1.18 -1.03
C HIS A 72 -1.17 -1.24 -2.48
N SER A 73 -1.37 -0.10 -3.13
CA SER A 73 -1.90 -0.08 -4.51
C SER A 73 -0.92 -0.66 -5.53
N ILE A 74 0.39 -0.55 -5.27
CA ILE A 74 1.43 -1.14 -6.11
C ILE A 74 1.50 -2.64 -5.88
N CYS A 75 1.50 -3.10 -4.62
CA CYS A 75 1.48 -4.51 -4.28
C CYS A 75 0.21 -5.20 -4.82
N LEU A 76 -0.96 -4.59 -4.65
CA LEU A 76 -2.22 -5.11 -5.17
C LEU A 76 -2.21 -5.34 -6.69
N LYS A 77 -1.55 -4.47 -7.45
CA LYS A 77 -1.39 -4.66 -8.91
C LYS A 77 -0.45 -5.81 -9.28
N LEU A 78 0.44 -6.19 -8.38
CA LEU A 78 1.38 -7.29 -8.58
C LEU A 78 0.81 -8.64 -8.12
N LEU A 79 -0.23 -8.61 -7.28
CA LEU A 79 -0.98 -9.79 -6.86
C LEU A 79 -1.97 -10.23 -7.96
N GLU A 80 -2.39 -11.48 -7.89
CA GLU A 80 -3.44 -12.00 -8.77
C GLU A 80 -4.80 -11.40 -8.39
N LYS A 81 -5.68 -11.25 -9.38
CA LYS A 81 -7.05 -10.77 -9.14
C LYS A 81 -7.79 -11.75 -8.22
N GLY A 82 -8.51 -11.21 -7.25
CA GLY A 82 -9.29 -11.99 -6.28
C GLY A 82 -8.52 -12.42 -5.04
N THR A 83 -7.25 -12.10 -4.93
CA THR A 83 -6.45 -12.43 -3.72
C THR A 83 -6.82 -11.58 -2.50
N VAL A 84 -7.36 -10.39 -2.70
CA VAL A 84 -7.75 -9.48 -1.59
C VAL A 84 -9.26 -9.42 -1.48
N ILE A 85 -9.76 -9.69 -0.26
CA ILE A 85 -11.18 -9.64 0.05
C ILE A 85 -11.72 -8.22 -0.13
N SER A 86 -12.90 -8.10 -0.71
CA SER A 86 -13.60 -6.81 -0.77
C SER A 86 -14.09 -6.39 0.61
N ARG A 87 -14.34 -5.09 0.80
CA ARG A 87 -14.89 -4.59 2.07
C ARG A 87 -16.26 -5.18 2.40
N GLU A 88 -17.08 -5.40 1.39
CA GLU A 88 -18.44 -5.95 1.54
C GLU A 88 -18.37 -7.41 1.96
N GLU A 89 -17.54 -8.21 1.31
CA GLU A 89 -17.31 -9.61 1.69
C GLU A 89 -16.71 -9.74 3.09
N ALA A 90 -15.74 -8.89 3.45
CA ALA A 90 -15.17 -8.88 4.80
C ALA A 90 -16.21 -8.58 5.87
N LEU A 91 -17.15 -7.65 5.61
CA LEU A 91 -18.26 -7.36 6.52
C LEU A 91 -19.22 -8.56 6.65
N THR A 92 -19.49 -9.28 5.56
CA THR A 92 -20.31 -10.49 5.59
C THR A 92 -19.64 -11.58 6.41
N VAL A 93 -18.38 -11.89 6.15
CA VAL A 93 -17.61 -12.87 6.94
C VAL A 93 -17.59 -12.51 8.43
N ALA A 94 -17.37 -11.23 8.74
CA ALA A 94 -17.38 -10.76 10.11
C ALA A 94 -18.74 -10.93 10.79
N ALA A 95 -19.84 -10.63 10.08
CA ALA A 95 -21.19 -10.83 10.59
C ALA A 95 -21.49 -12.30 10.87
N ASP A 96 -21.18 -13.18 9.93
CA ASP A 96 -21.41 -14.63 10.06
C ASP A 96 -20.65 -15.22 11.28
N ILE A 97 -19.42 -14.79 11.51
CA ILE A 97 -18.61 -15.21 12.67
C ILE A 97 -19.22 -14.72 13.98
N LEU A 98 -19.66 -13.47 14.03
CA LEU A 98 -20.27 -12.89 15.23
C LEU A 98 -21.63 -13.55 15.55
N ASP A 99 -22.44 -13.81 14.54
CA ASP A 99 -23.73 -14.49 14.67
C ASP A 99 -23.54 -15.94 15.15
N ALA A 100 -22.60 -16.68 14.58
CA ALA A 100 -22.27 -18.04 15.02
C ALA A 100 -21.79 -18.09 16.48
N ALA A 101 -21.09 -17.06 16.93
CA ALA A 101 -20.63 -16.93 18.32
C ALA A 101 -21.69 -16.34 19.27
N GLY A 102 -22.84 -15.88 18.77
CA GLY A 102 -23.88 -15.24 19.57
C GLY A 102 -23.47 -13.85 20.12
N ILE A 103 -22.53 -13.17 19.48
CA ILE A 103 -21.98 -11.91 19.97
C ILE A 103 -22.65 -10.72 19.30
N LYS A 104 -23.22 -9.85 20.14
CA LYS A 104 -23.88 -8.60 19.70
C LYS A 104 -22.84 -7.48 19.51
N GLN A 105 -22.06 -7.57 18.44
CA GLN A 105 -21.11 -6.53 18.04
C GLN A 105 -21.33 -6.22 16.55
N SER A 106 -21.06 -4.97 16.11
CA SER A 106 -21.14 -4.68 14.69
C SER A 106 -19.93 -5.27 13.93
N ALA A 107 -20.17 -5.84 12.75
CA ALA A 107 -19.12 -6.36 11.87
C ALA A 107 -18.02 -5.31 11.60
N LYS A 108 -18.41 -4.04 11.45
CA LYS A 108 -17.46 -2.93 11.27
C LYS A 108 -16.53 -2.76 12.47
N SER A 109 -17.08 -2.79 13.69
CA SER A 109 -16.29 -2.66 14.93
C SER A 109 -15.36 -3.86 15.11
N PHE A 110 -15.85 -5.07 14.79
CA PHE A 110 -15.05 -6.29 14.80
C PHE A 110 -13.86 -6.19 13.84
N LEU A 111 -14.08 -5.80 12.57
CA LEU A 111 -12.99 -5.63 11.59
C LEU A 111 -11.98 -4.56 12.00
N GLN A 112 -12.42 -3.48 12.66
CA GLN A 112 -11.51 -2.49 13.23
C GLN A 112 -10.64 -3.07 14.35
N ALA A 113 -11.18 -3.97 15.17
CA ALA A 113 -10.43 -4.66 16.21
C ALA A 113 -9.43 -5.65 15.61
N VAL A 114 -9.84 -6.42 14.58
CA VAL A 114 -8.94 -7.31 13.80
C VAL A 114 -7.77 -6.52 13.23
N SER A 115 -8.04 -5.39 12.58
CA SER A 115 -7.00 -4.53 12.00
C SER A 115 -6.02 -4.04 13.08
N ARG A 116 -6.51 -3.61 14.26
CA ARG A 116 -5.64 -3.21 15.37
C ARG A 116 -4.72 -4.33 15.84
N ILE A 117 -5.24 -5.58 15.95
CA ILE A 117 -4.44 -6.74 16.36
C ILE A 117 -3.36 -7.03 15.30
N LYS A 118 -3.72 -7.03 14.02
CA LYS A 118 -2.75 -7.23 12.93
C LYS A 118 -1.64 -6.17 12.92
N ASN A 119 -1.96 -4.97 13.40
CA ASN A 119 -1.01 -3.87 13.55
C ASN A 119 -0.35 -3.80 14.95
N GLY A 120 -0.36 -4.91 15.72
CA GLY A 120 0.42 -5.08 16.94
C GLY A 120 -0.31 -4.75 18.25
N ALA A 121 -1.62 -4.46 18.23
CA ALA A 121 -2.39 -4.31 19.46
C ALA A 121 -2.66 -5.68 20.13
N ASP A 122 -2.70 -5.70 21.46
CA ASP A 122 -3.14 -6.89 22.19
C ASP A 122 -4.68 -7.07 22.13
N PHE A 123 -5.15 -8.29 22.35
CA PHE A 123 -6.58 -8.65 22.25
C PHE A 123 -7.46 -7.86 23.23
N LYS A 124 -6.96 -7.58 24.42
CA LYS A 124 -7.72 -6.86 25.46
C LYS A 124 -7.97 -5.41 25.04
N SER A 125 -6.92 -4.72 24.55
CA SER A 125 -7.04 -3.34 24.05
C SER A 125 -7.85 -3.25 22.75
N ALA A 126 -7.80 -4.30 21.92
CA ALA A 126 -8.58 -4.38 20.70
C ALA A 126 -10.08 -4.63 21.00
N GLY A 127 -10.41 -5.25 22.14
CA GLY A 127 -11.80 -5.50 22.55
C GLY A 127 -12.45 -6.67 21.82
N ILE A 128 -11.67 -7.66 21.40
CA ILE A 128 -12.17 -8.95 20.90
C ILE A 128 -11.34 -10.10 21.46
N GLU A 129 -11.93 -11.28 21.50
CA GLU A 129 -11.29 -12.49 21.99
C GLU A 129 -10.46 -13.20 20.89
N ALA A 130 -9.38 -13.86 21.31
CA ALA A 130 -8.49 -14.59 20.41
C ALA A 130 -9.20 -15.63 19.52
N PRO A 131 -10.22 -16.41 19.99
CA PRO A 131 -10.94 -17.35 19.14
C PRO A 131 -11.65 -16.68 17.97
N LEU A 132 -12.26 -15.52 18.16
CA LEU A 132 -12.96 -14.79 17.10
C LEU A 132 -12.01 -14.28 16.03
N TYR A 133 -10.86 -13.73 16.46
CA TYR A 133 -9.79 -13.34 15.54
C TYR A 133 -9.28 -14.54 14.74
N ALA A 134 -9.06 -15.68 15.41
CA ALA A 134 -8.61 -16.92 14.75
C ALA A 134 -9.63 -17.41 13.72
N SER A 135 -10.93 -17.38 14.03
CA SER A 135 -12.00 -17.75 13.09
C SER A 135 -11.98 -16.88 11.83
N TYR A 136 -11.79 -15.56 11.98
CA TYR A 136 -11.68 -14.65 10.83
C TYR A 136 -10.46 -14.96 9.96
N CYS A 137 -9.31 -15.18 10.58
CA CYS A 137 -8.08 -15.51 9.85
C CYS A 137 -8.21 -16.87 9.14
N ALA A 138 -8.82 -17.88 9.79
CA ALA A 138 -9.06 -19.20 9.20
C ALA A 138 -9.98 -19.11 7.98
N GLU A 139 -11.09 -18.36 8.08
CA GLU A 139 -12.03 -18.17 6.97
C GLU A 139 -11.38 -17.50 5.75
N LEU A 140 -10.50 -16.51 5.97
CA LEU A 140 -9.73 -15.92 4.87
C LEU A 140 -8.74 -16.92 4.27
N GLN A 141 -8.08 -17.71 5.11
CA GLN A 141 -7.11 -18.72 4.67
C GLN A 141 -7.79 -19.82 3.85
N ASP A 142 -8.93 -20.33 4.30
CA ASP A 142 -9.71 -21.37 3.60
C ASP A 142 -10.18 -20.90 2.22
N ARG A 143 -10.50 -19.62 2.08
CA ARG A 143 -10.85 -18.99 0.80
C ARG A 143 -9.64 -18.53 -0.01
N SER A 144 -8.42 -18.70 0.48
CA SER A 144 -7.18 -18.16 -0.13
C SER A 144 -7.25 -16.64 -0.37
N LEU A 145 -7.87 -15.91 0.56
CA LEU A 145 -8.01 -14.46 0.52
C LEU A 145 -7.09 -13.79 1.55
N LEU A 146 -6.68 -12.56 1.23
CA LEU A 146 -5.97 -11.65 2.11
C LEU A 146 -6.87 -10.45 2.44
N ASP A 147 -6.78 -9.93 3.63
CA ASP A 147 -7.30 -8.59 3.87
C ASP A 147 -6.23 -7.51 3.62
N PHE A 148 -6.65 -6.26 3.80
CA PHE A 148 -5.78 -5.12 3.48
C PHE A 148 -4.56 -5.02 4.40
N ASP A 149 -4.70 -5.45 5.66
CA ASP A 149 -3.61 -5.38 6.65
C ASP A 149 -2.52 -6.45 6.37
N ASP A 150 -2.90 -7.61 5.83
CA ASP A 150 -1.94 -8.67 5.47
C ASP A 150 -1.29 -8.45 4.11
N LEU A 151 -1.84 -7.57 3.29
CA LEU A 151 -1.43 -7.38 1.90
C LEU A 151 0.07 -7.15 1.71
N LEU A 152 0.67 -6.26 2.49
CA LEU A 152 2.11 -5.94 2.35
C LEU A 152 2.97 -7.10 2.84
N ARG A 153 2.60 -7.72 3.96
CA ARG A 153 3.32 -8.86 4.55
C ARG A 153 3.33 -10.06 3.61
N GLU A 154 2.19 -10.39 3.01
CA GLU A 154 2.11 -11.48 2.06
C GLU A 154 2.77 -11.12 0.72
N ALA A 155 2.67 -9.87 0.29
CA ALA A 155 3.38 -9.39 -0.89
C ALA A 155 4.90 -9.56 -0.77
N LEU A 156 5.49 -9.30 0.41
CA LEU A 156 6.92 -9.48 0.67
C LEU A 156 7.40 -10.94 0.48
N LYS A 157 6.52 -11.93 0.59
CA LYS A 157 6.85 -13.35 0.40
C LYS A 157 6.94 -13.74 -1.08
N LEU A 158 6.33 -12.96 -1.98
CA LEU A 158 6.23 -13.31 -3.40
C LEU A 158 7.52 -13.04 -4.16
N GLU A 159 8.01 -14.05 -4.88
CA GLU A 159 9.18 -13.90 -5.76
C GLU A 159 8.99 -12.81 -6.82
N LYS A 160 7.77 -12.61 -7.33
CA LYS A 160 7.42 -11.56 -8.27
C LYS A 160 7.67 -10.14 -7.73
N ILE A 161 7.52 -9.94 -6.43
CA ILE A 161 7.81 -8.68 -5.76
C ILE A 161 9.30 -8.53 -5.50
N LYS A 162 9.96 -9.61 -5.03
CA LYS A 162 11.41 -9.65 -4.79
C LYS A 162 12.22 -9.49 -6.08
N SER A 163 11.74 -10.04 -7.19
CA SER A 163 12.41 -9.96 -8.49
C SER A 163 12.09 -8.69 -9.28
N LYS A 164 11.15 -7.85 -8.82
CA LYS A 164 10.80 -6.59 -9.47
C LYS A 164 11.98 -5.62 -9.39
N ARG A 165 12.64 -5.42 -10.52
CA ARG A 165 13.69 -4.40 -10.63
C ARG A 165 13.06 -3.03 -10.89
N ILE A 166 13.37 -2.09 -10.01
CA ILE A 166 13.01 -0.69 -10.13
C ILE A 166 14.29 0.10 -10.36
N THR A 167 14.37 0.84 -11.47
CA THR A 167 15.56 1.66 -11.77
C THR A 167 15.58 2.95 -10.96
N TYR A 168 14.42 3.59 -10.85
CA TYR A 168 14.25 4.83 -10.08
C TYR A 168 13.08 4.72 -9.13
N LEU A 169 13.36 4.61 -7.85
CA LEU A 169 12.36 4.61 -6.78
C LEU A 169 12.36 5.98 -6.09
N LEU A 170 11.21 6.62 -6.05
CA LEU A 170 11.00 7.88 -5.34
C LEU A 170 9.90 7.67 -4.30
N VAL A 171 10.18 8.00 -3.04
CA VAL A 171 9.24 7.83 -1.93
C VAL A 171 8.96 9.19 -1.32
N ASP A 172 7.68 9.60 -1.32
CA ASP A 172 7.23 10.80 -0.63
C ASP A 172 6.93 10.47 0.85
N GLU A 173 7.14 11.43 1.76
CA GLU A 173 6.93 11.30 3.20
C GLU A 173 7.61 10.05 3.81
N PHE A 174 8.87 9.80 3.42
CA PHE A 174 9.63 8.61 3.85
C PHE A 174 9.70 8.42 5.37
N GLN A 175 9.59 9.48 6.17
CA GLN A 175 9.60 9.42 7.63
C GLN A 175 8.37 8.72 8.22
N ASP A 176 7.31 8.55 7.45
CA ASP A 176 6.03 7.99 7.91
C ASP A 176 5.86 6.50 7.52
N ILE A 177 6.87 5.89 6.87
CA ILE A 177 6.80 4.48 6.47
C ILE A 177 6.97 3.54 7.68
N ASN A 178 6.24 2.42 7.66
CA ASN A 178 6.40 1.34 8.62
C ASN A 178 7.45 0.30 8.18
N ASP A 179 7.68 -0.72 9.01
CA ASP A 179 8.72 -1.74 8.77
C ASP A 179 8.47 -2.54 7.48
N GLU A 180 7.23 -2.96 7.21
CA GLU A 180 6.89 -3.70 5.98
C GLU A 180 7.12 -2.84 4.72
N GLN A 181 6.76 -1.57 4.78
CA GLN A 181 7.00 -0.62 3.69
C GLN A 181 8.50 -0.37 3.48
N TYR A 182 9.26 -0.29 4.56
CA TYR A 182 10.71 -0.15 4.50
C TYR A 182 11.37 -1.39 3.86
N GLU A 183 10.93 -2.58 4.23
CA GLU A 183 11.41 -3.82 3.59
C GLU A 183 11.09 -3.84 2.08
N LEU A 184 9.92 -3.36 1.66
CA LEU A 184 9.61 -3.21 0.23
C LEU A 184 10.58 -2.24 -0.47
N VAL A 185 10.90 -1.10 0.16
CA VAL A 185 11.89 -0.14 -0.39
C VAL A 185 13.27 -0.79 -0.55
N ARG A 186 13.67 -1.63 0.41
CA ARG A 186 14.96 -2.36 0.34
C ARG A 186 15.01 -3.40 -0.76
N LEU A 187 13.87 -4.04 -1.04
CA LEU A 187 13.75 -5.06 -2.10
C LEU A 187 13.72 -4.43 -3.50
N TRP A 188 13.13 -3.27 -3.62
CA TRP A 188 12.95 -2.55 -4.89
C TRP A 188 14.15 -1.68 -5.23
#